data_8de87d36924e357e3b68097ee675d90d
#
_entry.id   8de87d36924e357e3b68097ee675d90d
#
_cell.length_a   1.000
_cell.length_b   1.000
_cell.length_c   1.000
_cell.angle_alpha   90.00
_cell.angle_beta   90.00
_cell.angle_gamma   90.00
#
_symmetry.space_group_name_H-M   'P 1'
#
loop_
_entity.id
_entity.type
_entity.pdbx_description
1 polymer ?
#
loop_
_entity_poly.entity_id
_entity_poly.type
_entity_poly.pdbx_seq_one_letter_code
_entity_poly.pdbx_strand_id
1 'polypeptide(L)'
;MFSVNLQTAHMNKGKITVVGIGPGNRDDITPAALSAIRQSDVIIGYNYYFQFIQDIIHPDTQCIDTGMKREKIRAEEAYKYASEGKTVTVISSGDAGIYGMAPLIYEMRTMKEAPQVEIEVVPGISAFQKAASLLGAPIGHDLCIISLSDLMTPWLRIEKRIRAAAIGDFVTAIYNPKSEERY
;
A
#
# COMPACT_ATOMS: atom_id res chain seq x y z
N MET A 1 -11.92 19.79 -50.71
CA MET A 1 -10.70 19.38 -49.97
C MET A 1 -10.96 19.63 -48.49
N PHE A 2 -11.54 18.64 -47.80
CA PHE A 2 -11.89 18.78 -46.40
C PHE A 2 -10.77 18.19 -45.55
N SER A 3 -10.00 19.05 -44.89
CA SER A 3 -9.01 18.66 -43.90
C SER A 3 -9.74 18.22 -42.61
N VAL A 4 -9.78 16.93 -42.37
CA VAL A 4 -10.23 16.39 -41.07
C VAL A 4 -9.06 16.57 -40.10
N ASN A 5 -9.15 17.57 -39.23
CA ASN A 5 -8.25 17.73 -38.09
C ASN A 5 -8.57 16.64 -37.06
N LEU A 6 -7.88 15.51 -37.13
CA LEU A 6 -7.83 14.51 -36.06
C LEU A 6 -6.94 15.08 -34.95
N GLN A 7 -7.47 15.98 -34.13
CA GLN A 7 -6.96 16.18 -32.78
C GLN A 7 -7.27 14.93 -31.99
N THR A 8 -6.30 13.99 -31.95
CA THR A 8 -6.27 12.94 -30.94
C THR A 8 -6.18 13.66 -29.60
N ALA A 9 -7.32 13.76 -28.91
CA ALA A 9 -7.35 14.10 -27.51
C ALA A 9 -6.46 13.08 -26.79
N HIS A 10 -5.29 13.48 -26.34
CA HIS A 10 -4.54 12.75 -25.34
C HIS A 10 -5.44 12.75 -24.08
N MET A 11 -6.30 11.76 -23.97
CA MET A 11 -6.94 11.47 -22.71
C MET A 11 -5.81 11.25 -21.71
N ASN A 12 -5.70 12.16 -20.76
CA ASN A 12 -4.74 12.07 -19.66
C ASN A 12 -5.08 10.75 -18.93
N LYS A 13 -4.24 9.73 -19.15
CA LYS A 13 -4.45 8.44 -18.49
C LYS A 13 -4.18 8.70 -17.03
N GLY A 14 -5.19 8.49 -16.19
CA GLY A 14 -5.02 8.61 -14.76
C GLY A 14 -4.02 7.59 -14.23
N LYS A 15 -3.54 7.85 -13.03
CA LYS A 15 -2.48 7.08 -12.39
C LYS A 15 -2.89 6.69 -10.98
N ILE A 16 -2.53 5.46 -10.58
CA ILE A 16 -2.61 5.01 -9.19
C ILE A 16 -1.19 4.91 -8.64
N THR A 17 -0.91 5.66 -7.58
CA THR A 17 0.34 5.53 -6.82
C THR A 17 0.03 4.90 -5.47
N VAL A 18 0.55 3.71 -5.19
CA VAL A 18 0.39 3.05 -3.88
C VAL A 18 1.57 3.44 -3.02
N VAL A 19 1.29 4.16 -1.93
CA VAL A 19 2.33 4.83 -1.14
C VAL A 19 2.43 4.25 0.27
N GLY A 20 3.62 3.80 0.64
CA GLY A 20 3.96 3.48 2.02
C GLY A 20 4.27 4.74 2.82
N ILE A 21 3.47 5.03 3.85
CA ILE A 21 3.64 6.24 4.67
C ILE A 21 4.50 6.02 5.91
N GLY A 22 5.23 4.91 5.99
CA GLY A 22 6.06 4.60 7.13
C GLY A 22 5.28 4.10 8.36
N PRO A 23 5.98 3.84 9.48
CA PRO A 23 5.43 3.18 10.67
C PRO A 23 4.68 4.10 11.63
N GLY A 24 4.32 5.32 11.22
CA GLY A 24 3.51 6.25 12.01
C GLY A 24 4.26 7.45 12.56
N ASN A 25 5.50 7.69 12.14
CA ASN A 25 6.26 8.88 12.47
C ASN A 25 6.45 9.73 11.20
N ARG A 26 6.31 11.06 11.32
CA ARG A 26 6.48 12.01 10.22
C ARG A 26 7.87 11.93 9.58
N ASP A 27 8.91 11.77 10.37
CA ASP A 27 10.30 11.71 9.91
C ASP A 27 10.62 10.40 9.15
N ASP A 28 9.79 9.39 9.30
CA ASP A 28 9.92 8.10 8.61
C ASP A 28 9.16 8.06 7.26
N ILE A 29 8.51 9.15 6.86
CA ILE A 29 7.88 9.28 5.53
C ILE A 29 8.94 9.66 4.51
N THR A 30 9.10 8.86 3.46
CA THR A 30 10.12 9.12 2.44
C THR A 30 9.81 10.39 1.62
N PRO A 31 10.83 11.10 1.10
CA PRO A 31 10.60 12.26 0.21
C PRO A 31 9.74 11.92 -1.00
N ALA A 32 9.89 10.70 -1.56
CA ALA A 32 9.06 10.24 -2.67
C ALA A 32 7.59 10.09 -2.27
N ALA A 33 7.30 9.55 -1.07
CA ALA A 33 5.95 9.44 -0.53
C ALA A 33 5.33 10.84 -0.32
N LEU A 34 6.10 11.79 0.24
CA LEU A 34 5.67 13.18 0.40
C LEU A 34 5.30 13.84 -0.94
N SER A 35 6.13 13.61 -1.96
CA SER A 35 5.89 14.15 -3.31
C SER A 35 4.61 13.57 -3.93
N ALA A 36 4.43 12.25 -3.84
CA ALA A 36 3.25 11.59 -4.37
C ALA A 36 1.95 12.09 -3.71
N ILE A 37 1.95 12.21 -2.35
CA ILE A 37 0.79 12.71 -1.60
C ILE A 37 0.43 14.14 -2.01
N ARG A 38 1.43 15.03 -2.14
CA ARG A 38 1.20 16.44 -2.50
C ARG A 38 0.67 16.65 -3.93
N GLN A 39 0.97 15.72 -4.83
CA GLN A 39 0.56 15.80 -6.24
C GLN A 39 -0.75 15.08 -6.54
N SER A 40 -1.42 14.55 -5.52
CA SER A 40 -2.63 13.76 -5.69
C SER A 40 -3.88 14.62 -5.85
N ASP A 41 -4.71 14.29 -6.84
CA ASP A 41 -6.09 14.79 -6.92
C ASP A 41 -6.99 14.10 -5.88
N VAL A 42 -6.71 12.80 -5.64
CA VAL A 42 -7.49 11.95 -4.73
C VAL A 42 -6.55 11.11 -3.88
N ILE A 43 -6.79 11.10 -2.57
CA ILE A 43 -6.08 10.21 -1.63
C ILE A 43 -7.10 9.26 -1.01
N ILE A 44 -6.83 7.96 -1.09
CA ILE A 44 -7.71 6.91 -0.58
C ILE A 44 -6.98 6.11 0.49
N GLY A 45 -7.62 5.91 1.64
CA GLY A 45 -6.99 5.20 2.74
C GLY A 45 -7.97 4.78 3.83
N TYR A 46 -7.41 4.21 4.89
CA TYR A 46 -8.10 4.02 6.15
C TYR A 46 -7.99 5.32 6.96
N ASN A 47 -9.09 5.78 7.56
CA ASN A 47 -9.19 7.06 8.26
C ASN A 47 -8.02 7.31 9.23
N TYR A 48 -7.67 6.30 10.03
CA TYR A 48 -6.57 6.40 10.99
C TYR A 48 -5.23 6.83 10.36
N TYR A 49 -4.99 6.53 9.07
CA TYR A 49 -3.73 6.89 8.41
C TYR A 49 -3.66 8.35 8.01
N PHE A 50 -4.79 9.01 7.79
CA PHE A 50 -4.82 10.43 7.41
C PHE A 50 -4.22 11.35 8.47
N GLN A 51 -4.32 11.00 9.76
CA GLN A 51 -3.72 11.79 10.84
C GLN A 51 -2.19 11.94 10.71
N PHE A 52 -1.51 11.01 10.05
CA PHE A 52 -0.06 11.06 9.86
C PHE A 52 0.39 11.92 8.67
N ILE A 53 -0.54 12.33 7.82
CA ILE A 53 -0.25 13.06 6.58
C ILE A 53 -1.09 14.33 6.39
N GLN A 54 -1.96 14.66 7.33
CA GLN A 54 -2.92 15.77 7.18
C GLN A 54 -2.24 17.13 6.90
N ASP A 55 -1.03 17.36 7.40
CA ASP A 55 -0.23 18.56 7.21
C ASP A 55 0.41 18.69 5.82
N ILE A 56 0.39 17.63 5.04
CA ILE A 56 0.99 17.57 3.70
C ILE A 56 -0.02 17.42 2.57
N ILE A 57 -1.28 17.17 2.89
CA ILE A 57 -2.36 17.08 1.92
C ILE A 57 -2.68 18.48 1.38
N HIS A 58 -2.76 18.61 0.05
CA HIS A 58 -3.16 19.87 -0.56
C HIS A 58 -4.64 20.16 -0.24
N PRO A 59 -5.05 21.43 0.01
CA PRO A 59 -6.43 21.76 0.37
C PRO A 59 -7.49 21.30 -0.65
N ASP A 60 -7.13 21.23 -1.93
CA ASP A 60 -8.03 20.81 -3.01
C ASP A 60 -8.06 19.29 -3.22
N THR A 61 -7.23 18.53 -2.51
CA THR A 61 -7.18 17.07 -2.62
C THR A 61 -8.40 16.43 -1.99
N GLN A 62 -9.09 15.58 -2.75
CA GLN A 62 -10.19 14.80 -2.22
C GLN A 62 -9.67 13.61 -1.38
N CYS A 63 -10.06 13.55 -0.11
CA CYS A 63 -9.73 12.43 0.78
C CYS A 63 -10.89 11.46 0.93
N ILE A 64 -10.65 10.17 0.72
CA ILE A 64 -11.66 9.12 0.78
C ILE A 64 -11.27 8.10 1.84
N ASP A 65 -12.07 8.06 2.92
CA ASP A 65 -12.00 6.99 3.91
C ASP A 65 -12.88 5.81 3.48
N THR A 66 -12.28 4.63 3.41
CA THR A 66 -13.01 3.40 3.07
C THR A 66 -13.28 2.51 4.28
N GLY A 67 -12.83 2.91 5.46
CA GLY A 67 -12.95 2.12 6.69
C GLY A 67 -11.96 0.96 6.78
N MET A 68 -11.99 0.30 7.95
CA MET A 68 -11.17 -0.89 8.22
C MET A 68 -11.74 -2.14 7.55
N LYS A 69 -10.90 -3.10 7.16
CA LYS A 69 -11.29 -4.37 6.51
C LYS A 69 -12.04 -4.17 5.17
N ARG A 70 -11.77 -3.06 4.48
CA ARG A 70 -12.40 -2.72 3.17
C ARG A 70 -11.38 -2.50 2.08
N GLU A 71 -10.31 -3.30 2.07
CA GLU A 71 -9.20 -3.19 1.13
C GLU A 71 -9.66 -3.31 -0.32
N LYS A 72 -10.62 -4.21 -0.61
CA LYS A 72 -11.18 -4.38 -1.94
C LYS A 72 -11.90 -3.13 -2.43
N ILE A 73 -12.76 -2.53 -1.60
CA ILE A 73 -13.47 -1.29 -1.92
C ILE A 73 -12.47 -0.14 -2.15
N ARG A 74 -11.42 -0.07 -1.34
CA ARG A 74 -10.34 0.91 -1.49
C ARG A 74 -9.65 0.80 -2.85
N ALA A 75 -9.40 -0.41 -3.29
CA ALA A 75 -8.81 -0.66 -4.60
C ALA A 75 -9.80 -0.34 -5.75
N GLU A 76 -11.07 -0.72 -5.63
CA GLU A 76 -12.13 -0.39 -6.60
C GLU A 76 -12.29 1.13 -6.79
N GLU A 77 -12.34 1.91 -5.69
CA GLU A 77 -12.39 3.37 -5.75
C GLU A 77 -11.13 3.96 -6.41
N ALA A 78 -9.94 3.41 -6.14
CA ALA A 78 -8.71 3.87 -6.78
C ALA A 78 -8.77 3.71 -8.31
N TYR A 79 -9.22 2.58 -8.80
CA TYR A 79 -9.38 2.33 -10.23
C TYR A 79 -10.46 3.21 -10.85
N LYS A 80 -11.57 3.46 -10.15
CA LYS A 80 -12.65 4.34 -10.59
C LYS A 80 -12.11 5.75 -10.86
N TYR A 81 -11.50 6.39 -9.87
CA TYR A 81 -10.98 7.75 -10.01
C TYR A 81 -9.83 7.84 -11.03
N ALA A 82 -8.96 6.87 -11.08
CA ALA A 82 -7.89 6.83 -12.07
C ALA A 82 -8.46 6.65 -13.50
N SER A 83 -9.55 5.90 -13.69
CA SER A 83 -10.21 5.80 -15.00
C SER A 83 -10.84 7.12 -15.46
N GLU A 84 -11.14 8.02 -14.54
CA GLU A 84 -11.63 9.38 -14.80
C GLU A 84 -10.46 10.36 -15.13
N GLY A 85 -9.21 9.88 -15.21
CA GLY A 85 -8.03 10.67 -15.52
C GLY A 85 -7.37 11.34 -14.30
N LYS A 86 -7.75 10.97 -13.07
CA LYS A 86 -7.21 11.53 -11.84
C LYS A 86 -5.88 10.89 -11.43
N THR A 87 -5.04 11.69 -10.76
CA THR A 87 -3.86 11.19 -10.02
C THR A 87 -4.32 10.73 -8.64
N VAL A 88 -4.32 9.42 -8.45
CA VAL A 88 -4.84 8.79 -7.23
C VAL A 88 -3.70 8.23 -6.38
N THR A 89 -3.65 8.60 -5.11
CA THR A 89 -2.75 7.97 -4.14
C THR A 89 -3.51 7.06 -3.20
N VAL A 90 -3.10 5.80 -3.11
CA VAL A 90 -3.58 4.83 -2.12
C VAL A 90 -2.55 4.74 -1.01
N ILE A 91 -2.88 5.22 0.19
CA ILE A 91 -1.97 5.18 1.34
C ILE A 91 -2.04 3.86 2.09
N SER A 92 -0.87 3.38 2.50
CA SER A 92 -0.68 2.16 3.28
C SER A 92 0.30 2.43 4.42
N SER A 93 0.03 1.95 5.63
CA SER A 93 1.02 2.06 6.73
C SER A 93 2.26 1.22 6.44
N GLY A 94 3.39 1.61 6.97
CA GLY A 94 4.66 0.94 6.71
C GLY A 94 5.06 1.02 5.24
N ASP A 95 5.37 -0.11 4.65
CA ASP A 95 5.65 -0.28 3.23
C ASP A 95 4.41 -0.77 2.48
N ALA A 96 4.15 -0.22 1.29
CA ALA A 96 2.96 -0.55 0.51
C ALA A 96 2.96 -1.98 -0.05
N GLY A 97 4.13 -2.61 -0.21
CA GLY A 97 4.31 -3.97 -0.73
C GLY A 97 4.38 -5.06 0.34
N ILE A 98 4.64 -4.69 1.61
CA ILE A 98 4.77 -5.66 2.71
C ILE A 98 3.47 -5.72 3.51
N TYR A 99 2.60 -6.68 3.15
CA TYR A 99 1.23 -6.82 3.68
C TYR A 99 0.39 -5.55 3.56
N GLY A 100 0.75 -4.68 2.61
CA GLY A 100 0.06 -3.42 2.30
C GLY A 100 -0.87 -3.55 1.10
N MET A 101 -1.23 -2.41 0.51
CA MET A 101 -2.23 -2.34 -0.56
C MET A 101 -1.70 -2.67 -1.96
N ALA A 102 -0.37 -2.64 -2.19
CA ALA A 102 0.19 -2.79 -3.53
C ALA A 102 -0.15 -4.16 -4.17
N PRO A 103 -0.04 -5.31 -3.47
CA PRO A 103 -0.40 -6.59 -4.06
C PRO A 103 -1.84 -6.64 -4.57
N LEU A 104 -2.79 -6.09 -3.80
CA LEU A 104 -4.21 -6.10 -4.17
C LEU A 104 -4.50 -5.20 -5.39
N ILE A 105 -3.85 -4.03 -5.46
CA ILE A 105 -3.97 -3.14 -6.63
C ILE A 105 -3.48 -3.85 -7.89
N TYR A 106 -2.35 -4.55 -7.83
CA TYR A 106 -1.83 -5.31 -8.97
C TYR A 106 -2.68 -6.54 -9.30
N GLU A 107 -3.22 -7.24 -8.31
CA GLU A 107 -4.14 -8.37 -8.53
C GLU A 107 -5.39 -7.92 -9.31
N MET A 108 -5.99 -6.80 -8.94
CA MET A 108 -7.14 -6.25 -9.64
C MET A 108 -6.84 -5.89 -11.10
N ARG A 109 -5.62 -5.46 -11.42
CA ARG A 109 -5.20 -5.19 -12.80
C ARG A 109 -5.33 -6.42 -13.72
N THR A 110 -5.25 -7.63 -13.17
CA THR A 110 -5.37 -8.88 -13.94
C THR A 110 -6.80 -9.26 -14.26
N MET A 111 -7.78 -8.60 -13.66
CA MET A 111 -9.20 -8.84 -13.94
C MET A 111 -9.54 -8.31 -15.34
N LYS A 112 -10.33 -9.06 -16.10
CA LYS A 112 -10.64 -8.75 -17.52
C LYS A 112 -11.31 -7.36 -17.70
N GLU A 113 -12.01 -6.87 -16.70
CA GLU A 113 -12.77 -5.62 -16.74
C GLU A 113 -12.03 -4.44 -16.08
N ALA A 114 -10.80 -4.65 -15.58
CA ALA A 114 -10.05 -3.59 -14.93
C ALA A 114 -9.63 -2.51 -15.93
N PRO A 115 -9.87 -1.22 -15.64
CA PRO A 115 -9.36 -0.13 -16.46
C PRO A 115 -7.83 -0.20 -16.59
N GLN A 116 -7.33 0.09 -17.79
CA GLN A 116 -5.87 0.15 -18.03
C GLN A 116 -5.33 1.51 -17.59
N VAL A 117 -4.90 1.56 -16.33
CA VAL A 117 -4.30 2.75 -15.69
C VAL A 117 -2.82 2.50 -15.38
N GLU A 118 -2.04 3.57 -15.30
CA GLU A 118 -0.67 3.49 -14.81
C GLU A 118 -0.67 3.18 -13.31
N ILE A 119 0.19 2.26 -12.87
CA ILE A 119 0.34 1.91 -11.45
C ILE A 119 1.80 2.06 -11.08
N GLU A 120 2.04 2.81 -10.01
CA GLU A 120 3.34 2.99 -9.39
C GLU A 120 3.27 2.58 -7.91
N VAL A 121 4.36 2.05 -7.38
CA VAL A 121 4.51 1.79 -5.94
C VAL A 121 5.66 2.62 -5.40
N VAL A 122 5.36 3.43 -4.40
CA VAL A 122 6.36 4.19 -3.64
C VAL A 122 6.56 3.47 -2.31
N PRO A 123 7.74 2.89 -2.08
CA PRO A 123 8.03 2.15 -0.85
C PRO A 123 8.06 3.07 0.36
N GLY A 124 7.75 2.49 1.52
CA GLY A 124 7.86 3.15 2.83
C GLY A 124 8.75 2.35 3.79
N ILE A 125 9.09 2.94 4.90
CA ILE A 125 9.80 2.25 5.98
C ILE A 125 8.83 1.28 6.66
N SER A 126 9.13 -0.01 6.59
CA SER A 126 8.28 -1.04 7.22
C SER A 126 8.38 -1.02 8.74
N ALA A 127 7.31 -1.45 9.40
CA ALA A 127 7.26 -1.57 10.86
C ALA A 127 8.38 -2.44 11.43
N PHE A 128 8.75 -3.54 10.75
CA PHE A 128 9.85 -4.40 11.20
C PHE A 128 11.21 -3.69 11.16
N GLN A 129 11.46 -2.82 10.19
CA GLN A 129 12.70 -2.04 10.09
C GLN A 129 12.78 -1.04 11.26
N LYS A 130 11.67 -0.35 11.55
CA LYS A 130 11.61 0.57 12.71
C LYS A 130 11.77 -0.18 14.03
N ALA A 131 11.10 -1.33 14.19
CA ALA A 131 11.25 -2.17 15.37
C ALA A 131 12.71 -2.64 15.54
N ALA A 132 13.35 -3.11 14.48
CA ALA A 132 14.75 -3.53 14.50
C ALA A 132 15.70 -2.40 14.94
N SER A 133 15.48 -1.17 14.48
CA SER A 133 16.32 -0.02 14.88
C SER A 133 16.20 0.30 16.37
N LEU A 134 15.05 0.04 16.98
CA LEU A 134 14.82 0.24 18.41
C LEU A 134 15.33 -0.92 19.29
N LEU A 135 15.47 -2.10 18.69
CA LEU A 135 15.89 -3.34 19.37
C LEU A 135 17.39 -3.61 19.26
N GLY A 136 18.19 -2.65 18.81
CA GLY A 136 19.64 -2.82 18.68
C GLY A 136 20.06 -3.51 17.39
N ALA A 137 19.32 -3.30 16.31
CA ALA A 137 19.61 -3.81 14.96
C ALA A 137 19.82 -5.34 14.88
N PRO A 138 18.85 -6.17 15.31
CA PRO A 138 18.98 -7.63 15.36
C PRO A 138 19.06 -8.28 13.97
N ILE A 139 18.78 -7.54 12.88
CA ILE A 139 18.82 -8.05 11.51
C ILE A 139 20.25 -7.91 10.97
N GLY A 140 21.15 -8.68 11.52
CA GLY A 140 22.54 -8.77 11.04
C GLY A 140 22.77 -9.91 10.05
N HIS A 141 21.80 -10.79 9.89
CA HIS A 141 21.79 -11.96 9.00
C HIS A 141 20.49 -12.02 8.21
N ASP A 142 20.17 -13.22 7.71
CA ASP A 142 19.00 -13.44 6.88
C ASP A 142 17.69 -13.20 7.64
N LEU A 143 16.73 -12.57 6.97
CA LEU A 143 15.44 -12.17 7.52
C LEU A 143 14.31 -12.95 6.86
N CYS A 144 13.36 -13.41 7.68
CA CYS A 144 12.09 -13.94 7.24
C CYS A 144 10.93 -13.06 7.75
N ILE A 145 9.97 -12.75 6.90
CA ILE A 145 8.77 -11.97 7.26
C ILE A 145 7.55 -12.87 7.14
N ILE A 146 6.83 -13.09 8.26
CA ILE A 146 5.71 -14.01 8.32
C ILE A 146 4.49 -13.30 8.90
N SER A 147 3.35 -13.37 8.18
CA SER A 147 2.05 -12.98 8.73
C SER A 147 1.35 -14.18 9.36
N LEU A 148 0.83 -13.99 10.58
CA LEU A 148 -0.01 -14.97 11.26
C LEU A 148 -1.51 -14.81 10.91
N SER A 149 -1.86 -13.95 9.95
CA SER A 149 -3.23 -13.84 9.48
C SER A 149 -3.68 -15.11 8.76
N ASP A 150 -4.70 -15.75 9.30
CA ASP A 150 -5.31 -16.98 8.79
C ASP A 150 -6.58 -16.74 7.94
N LEU A 151 -6.92 -15.47 7.71
CA LEU A 151 -8.08 -15.09 6.89
C LEU A 151 -8.00 -15.63 5.45
N MET A 152 -6.81 -15.59 4.84
CA MET A 152 -6.56 -16.00 3.45
C MET A 152 -5.57 -17.17 3.36
N THR A 153 -4.94 -17.56 4.47
CA THR A 153 -3.88 -18.58 4.50
C THR A 153 -4.20 -19.61 5.56
N PRO A 154 -4.37 -20.91 5.20
CA PRO A 154 -4.61 -21.97 6.18
C PRO A 154 -3.53 -22.03 7.25
N TRP A 155 -3.92 -22.20 8.52
CA TRP A 155 -3.00 -22.24 9.66
C TRP A 155 -1.83 -23.21 9.50
N LEU A 156 -2.08 -24.42 8.98
CA LEU A 156 -1.03 -25.42 8.71
C LEU A 156 0.08 -24.86 7.79
N ARG A 157 -0.25 -23.98 6.87
CA ARG A 157 0.74 -23.34 5.98
C ARG A 157 1.56 -22.30 6.75
N ILE A 158 0.92 -21.56 7.65
CA ILE A 158 1.59 -20.57 8.52
C ILE A 158 2.56 -21.31 9.44
N GLU A 159 2.11 -22.37 10.12
CA GLU A 159 2.93 -23.22 10.99
C GLU A 159 4.15 -23.80 10.25
N LYS A 160 3.95 -24.31 9.04
CA LYS A 160 5.06 -24.81 8.19
C LYS A 160 6.11 -23.72 7.93
N ARG A 161 5.69 -22.48 7.67
CA ARG A 161 6.60 -21.35 7.44
C ARG A 161 7.39 -20.99 8.70
N ILE A 162 6.72 -20.98 9.86
CA ILE A 162 7.38 -20.72 11.16
C ILE A 162 8.43 -21.79 11.45
N ARG A 163 8.10 -23.08 11.27
CA ARG A 163 9.06 -24.18 11.46
C ARG A 163 10.24 -24.10 10.50
N ALA A 164 10.00 -23.74 9.22
CA ALA A 164 11.07 -23.56 8.24
C ALA A 164 11.99 -22.39 8.60
N ALA A 165 11.44 -21.27 9.07
CA ALA A 165 12.23 -20.13 9.52
C ALA A 165 13.10 -20.49 10.75
N ALA A 166 12.57 -21.27 11.70
CA ALA A 166 13.32 -21.75 12.86
C ALA A 166 14.42 -22.74 12.48
N ILE A 167 14.16 -23.67 11.56
CA ILE A 167 15.17 -24.62 11.06
C ILE A 167 16.28 -23.89 10.29
N GLY A 168 15.96 -22.82 9.53
CA GLY A 168 16.92 -22.02 8.79
C GLY A 168 17.63 -20.98 9.63
N ASP A 169 17.36 -20.88 10.94
CA ASP A 169 17.92 -19.88 11.87
C ASP A 169 17.74 -18.43 11.42
N PHE A 170 16.59 -18.11 10.77
CA PHE A 170 16.27 -16.78 10.32
C PHE A 170 15.85 -15.85 11.47
N VAL A 171 16.34 -14.62 11.45
CA VAL A 171 15.67 -13.54 12.18
C VAL A 171 14.27 -13.38 11.62
N THR A 172 13.25 -13.46 12.47
CA THR A 172 11.87 -13.51 11.97
C THR A 172 11.03 -12.34 12.47
N ALA A 173 10.53 -11.55 11.52
CA ALA A 173 9.53 -10.52 11.79
C ALA A 173 8.12 -11.10 11.66
N ILE A 174 7.37 -11.07 12.77
CA ILE A 174 6.00 -11.61 12.82
C ILE A 174 4.98 -10.47 12.74
N TYR A 175 4.10 -10.55 11.74
CA TYR A 175 2.99 -9.63 11.53
C TYR A 175 1.66 -10.28 11.93
N ASN A 176 0.70 -9.45 12.31
CA ASN A 176 -0.66 -9.86 12.71
C ASN A 176 -0.66 -10.94 13.79
N PRO A 177 0.06 -10.74 14.94
CA PRO A 177 0.22 -11.77 15.97
C PRO A 177 -1.08 -12.08 16.71
N LYS A 178 -2.05 -11.16 16.69
CA LYS A 178 -3.37 -11.31 17.31
C LYS A 178 -4.49 -11.20 16.29
N SER A 179 -5.59 -11.91 16.52
CA SER A 179 -6.87 -11.75 15.84
C SER A 179 -7.99 -11.76 16.89
N GLU A 180 -9.23 -11.54 16.46
CA GLU A 180 -10.39 -11.64 17.38
C GLU A 180 -10.55 -13.04 17.98
N GLU A 181 -10.05 -14.07 17.28
CA GLU A 181 -10.15 -15.48 17.67
C GLU A 181 -8.85 -16.04 18.29
N ARG A 182 -7.75 -15.27 18.24
CA ARG A 182 -6.44 -15.68 18.79
C ARG A 182 -5.93 -14.61 19.74
N TYR A 183 -5.68 -15.00 20.97
CA TYR A 183 -5.14 -14.16 22.03
C TYR A 183 -3.66 -14.44 22.26
#